data_fd5bfb99174405d8ab7b4364815133c2
#
_entry.id   fd5bfb99174405d8ab7b4364815133c2
#
_cell.length_a   1.000
_cell.length_b   1.000
_cell.length_c   1.000
_cell.angle_alpha   90.00
_cell.angle_beta   90.00
_cell.angle_gamma   90.00
#
_symmetry.space_group_name_H-M   'P 1'
#
loop_
_entity.id
_entity.type
_entity.pdbx_description
1 polymer ?
#
loop_
_entity_poly.entity_id
_entity_poly.type
_entity_poly.pdbx_seq_one_letter_code
_entity_poly.pdbx_strand_id
1 'polypeptide(L)'
;MKLLLGKFLLIVVILALGHSGHAQDKNFYVFLAFGQSNMEGAAKFEEQDAQVDPRFQVLQAIDCPDLKREKGNWYPAVPPLTRCHTGLTPVDYFGRILVENLPDSIRVGVINVSVGGCKIELFEKDNYKTYVETAPEWMLNMINAYDGNPYRHLVDLAKKAQKEGVVKGILLHQGESNTGDKQWPKKVRGVYENLLSDLDLVAEEVPLLAGEMVSAAQGGKCASMNAILATLPVVIPSAHVISSEDCEAISDGLHFSAAGYRKLGRRYGNQMLSILGY
;
A
#
# COMPACT_ATOMS: atom_id res chain seq x y z
N MET A 1 63.96 -6.26 -55.28
CA MET A 1 63.43 -5.34 -54.26
C MET A 1 61.98 -5.75 -54.01
N LYS A 2 61.75 -6.62 -53.02
CA LYS A 2 60.41 -7.15 -52.69
C LYS A 2 59.86 -6.39 -51.47
N LEU A 3 58.77 -5.65 -51.66
CA LEU A 3 58.02 -4.98 -50.55
C LEU A 3 57.18 -6.02 -49.82
N LEU A 4 57.43 -6.21 -48.53
CA LEU A 4 56.55 -6.95 -47.64
C LEU A 4 55.48 -6.01 -47.16
N LEU A 5 54.20 -6.26 -47.52
CA LEU A 5 53.03 -5.62 -46.98
C LEU A 5 52.61 -6.35 -45.66
N GLY A 6 52.90 -5.77 -44.50
CA GLY A 6 52.41 -6.26 -43.21
C GLY A 6 50.93 -5.95 -43.05
N LYS A 7 50.09 -6.98 -42.91
CA LYS A 7 48.69 -6.85 -42.54
C LYS A 7 48.58 -6.65 -41.01
N PHE A 8 48.24 -5.45 -40.59
CA PHE A 8 47.82 -5.21 -39.18
C PHE A 8 46.40 -5.69 -38.98
N LEU A 9 46.22 -6.74 -38.17
CA LEU A 9 44.92 -7.23 -37.76
C LEU A 9 44.49 -6.44 -36.51
N LEU A 10 43.53 -5.51 -36.68
CA LEU A 10 42.96 -4.75 -35.58
C LEU A 10 41.93 -5.62 -34.84
N ILE A 11 42.28 -6.15 -33.68
CA ILE A 11 41.36 -6.89 -32.83
C ILE A 11 40.55 -5.86 -32.03
N VAL A 12 39.29 -5.63 -32.42
CA VAL A 12 38.32 -4.85 -31.65
C VAL A 12 37.77 -5.74 -30.53
N VAL A 13 38.27 -5.55 -29.33
CA VAL A 13 37.68 -6.18 -28.12
C VAL A 13 36.45 -5.38 -27.75
N ILE A 14 35.26 -5.90 -28.09
CA ILE A 14 33.98 -5.37 -27.60
C ILE A 14 33.84 -5.83 -26.15
N LEU A 15 34.15 -4.96 -25.19
CA LEU A 15 33.79 -5.12 -23.79
C LEU A 15 32.28 -4.95 -23.69
N ALA A 16 31.54 -6.06 -23.70
CA ALA A 16 30.15 -6.10 -23.31
C ALA A 16 30.07 -5.78 -21.80
N LEU A 17 29.84 -4.51 -21.48
CA LEU A 17 29.43 -4.10 -20.13
C LEU A 17 28.05 -4.75 -19.87
N GLY A 18 28.08 -5.93 -19.27
CA GLY A 18 26.89 -6.58 -18.75
C GLY A 18 26.28 -5.68 -17.70
N HIS A 19 25.28 -4.90 -18.09
CA HIS A 19 24.34 -4.35 -17.12
C HIS A 19 23.63 -5.55 -16.51
N SER A 20 24.01 -5.95 -15.30
CA SER A 20 23.21 -6.84 -14.46
C SER A 20 21.97 -6.08 -14.03
N GLY A 21 21.03 -5.90 -14.96
CA GLY A 21 19.67 -5.58 -14.62
C GLY A 21 19.16 -6.73 -13.75
N HIS A 22 18.92 -6.49 -12.47
CA HIS A 22 18.21 -7.45 -11.65
C HIS A 22 16.86 -7.66 -12.32
N ALA A 23 16.63 -8.86 -12.85
CA ALA A 23 15.33 -9.21 -13.40
C ALA A 23 14.33 -9.17 -12.24
N GLN A 24 13.16 -8.56 -12.47
CA GLN A 24 12.05 -8.53 -11.54
C GLN A 24 11.77 -9.96 -11.02
N ASP A 25 11.78 -10.12 -9.70
CA ASP A 25 11.46 -11.40 -9.05
C ASP A 25 9.95 -11.64 -9.08
N LYS A 26 9.51 -12.58 -9.89
CA LYS A 26 8.09 -12.94 -10.03
C LYS A 26 7.51 -13.56 -8.76
N ASN A 27 8.35 -14.00 -7.83
CA ASN A 27 7.98 -14.55 -6.54
C ASN A 27 7.98 -13.50 -5.42
N PHE A 28 8.22 -12.24 -5.73
CA PHE A 28 8.09 -11.15 -4.79
C PHE A 28 6.81 -10.37 -5.09
N TYR A 29 5.74 -10.66 -4.34
CA TYR A 29 4.43 -10.02 -4.49
C TYR A 29 4.39 -8.73 -3.69
N VAL A 30 4.18 -7.61 -4.37
CA VAL A 30 4.12 -6.27 -3.78
C VAL A 30 2.68 -5.80 -3.72
N PHE A 31 2.29 -5.20 -2.60
CA PHE A 31 0.96 -4.62 -2.41
C PHE A 31 1.08 -3.17 -2.00
N LEU A 32 0.26 -2.31 -2.60
CA LEU A 32 0.19 -0.90 -2.26
C LEU A 32 -0.93 -0.68 -1.26
N ALA A 33 -0.72 0.13 -0.24
CA ALA A 33 -1.74 0.49 0.73
C ALA A 33 -1.81 2.01 0.87
N PHE A 34 -3.02 2.55 0.88
CA PHE A 34 -3.25 3.97 1.11
C PHE A 34 -4.60 4.22 1.78
N GLY A 35 -4.73 5.37 2.42
CA GLY A 35 -5.96 5.73 3.11
C GLY A 35 -5.77 6.76 4.20
N GLN A 36 -6.62 6.67 5.23
CA GLN A 36 -6.56 7.55 6.39
C GLN A 36 -6.17 6.80 7.68
N SER A 37 -6.54 7.29 8.85
CA SER A 37 -6.05 6.81 10.15
C SER A 37 -6.16 5.31 10.38
N ASN A 38 -7.22 4.66 9.92
CA ASN A 38 -7.36 3.20 10.03
C ASN A 38 -6.39 2.43 9.11
N MET A 39 -5.93 3.00 8.00
CA MET A 39 -4.86 2.43 7.19
C MET A 39 -3.47 2.87 7.70
N GLU A 40 -3.39 4.07 8.27
CA GLU A 40 -2.15 4.61 8.84
C GLU A 40 -1.67 3.81 10.05
N GLY A 41 -2.60 3.37 10.90
CA GLY A 41 -2.33 2.60 12.11
C GLY A 41 -2.58 3.40 13.41
N ALA A 42 -3.75 3.20 14.02
CA ALA A 42 -4.17 3.94 15.20
C ALA A 42 -4.05 3.16 16.52
N ALA A 43 -4.01 1.83 16.51
CA ALA A 43 -3.89 1.04 17.73
C ALA A 43 -2.42 0.74 18.08
N LYS A 44 -2.15 0.68 19.38
CA LYS A 44 -0.83 0.21 19.86
C LYS A 44 -0.64 -1.25 19.47
N PHE A 45 0.53 -1.58 18.96
CA PHE A 45 0.93 -2.97 18.74
C PHE A 45 1.47 -3.59 20.04
N GLU A 46 1.36 -4.91 20.12
CA GLU A 46 1.71 -5.72 21.28
C GLU A 46 2.90 -6.63 20.95
N GLU A 47 3.45 -7.34 21.93
CA GLU A 47 4.60 -8.24 21.74
C GLU A 47 4.37 -9.30 20.64
N GLN A 48 3.16 -9.84 20.54
CA GLN A 48 2.80 -10.78 19.48
C GLN A 48 2.93 -10.19 18.06
N ASP A 49 2.81 -8.88 17.91
CA ASP A 49 2.90 -8.20 16.62
C ASP A 49 4.37 -7.97 16.19
N ALA A 50 5.31 -8.11 17.11
CA ALA A 50 6.74 -7.95 16.81
C ALA A 50 7.36 -9.16 16.10
N GLN A 51 6.75 -10.34 16.20
CA GLN A 51 7.22 -11.54 15.53
C GLN A 51 6.67 -11.60 14.11
N VAL A 52 7.53 -11.52 13.11
CA VAL A 52 7.18 -11.46 11.69
C VAL A 52 8.00 -12.47 10.89
N ASP A 53 7.34 -13.20 10.00
CA ASP A 53 8.03 -14.05 9.02
C ASP A 53 8.93 -13.16 8.15
N PRO A 54 10.22 -13.46 7.95
CA PRO A 54 11.14 -12.66 7.16
C PRO A 54 10.73 -12.52 5.69
N ARG A 55 9.85 -13.37 5.18
CA ARG A 55 9.26 -13.24 3.85
C ARG A 55 8.27 -12.08 3.74
N PHE A 56 7.72 -11.61 4.88
CA PHE A 56 6.85 -10.42 4.90
C PHE A 56 7.69 -9.17 5.17
N GLN A 57 7.71 -8.25 4.20
CA GLN A 57 8.55 -7.07 4.19
C GLN A 57 7.74 -5.78 3.99
N VAL A 58 8.25 -4.68 4.50
CA VAL A 58 7.75 -3.33 4.26
C VAL A 58 8.80 -2.50 3.53
N LEU A 59 8.41 -1.82 2.44
CA LEU A 59 9.22 -0.76 1.86
C LEU A 59 8.97 0.50 2.68
N GLN A 60 10.00 0.94 3.41
CA GLN A 60 9.86 2.08 4.31
C GLN A 60 9.51 3.35 3.53
N ALA A 61 8.37 3.97 3.88
CA ALA A 61 7.87 5.11 3.12
C ALA A 61 8.56 6.44 3.47
N ILE A 62 9.10 6.58 4.69
CA ILE A 62 9.83 7.78 5.14
C ILE A 62 11.02 7.35 6.00
N ASP A 63 12.00 8.22 6.18
CA ASP A 63 13.11 7.96 7.10
C ASP A 63 12.62 7.86 8.54
N CYS A 64 13.02 6.79 9.25
CA CYS A 64 12.70 6.54 10.65
C CYS A 64 13.97 6.19 11.44
N PRO A 65 14.76 7.21 11.85
CA PRO A 65 16.05 6.99 12.52
C PRO A 65 15.95 6.14 13.78
N ASP A 66 14.91 6.35 14.60
CA ASP A 66 14.68 5.60 15.84
C ASP A 66 14.45 4.09 15.59
N LEU A 67 13.94 3.75 14.42
CA LEU A 67 13.76 2.37 13.96
C LEU A 67 14.93 1.86 13.12
N LYS A 68 15.94 2.70 12.86
CA LYS A 68 17.04 2.44 11.93
C LYS A 68 16.55 2.04 10.54
N ARG A 69 15.48 2.69 10.06
CA ARG A 69 14.88 2.46 8.75
C ARG A 69 15.01 3.71 7.89
N GLU A 70 15.47 3.51 6.66
CA GLU A 70 15.63 4.54 5.65
C GLU A 70 14.55 4.42 4.57
N LYS A 71 14.07 5.55 4.09
CA LYS A 71 13.09 5.65 3.01
C LYS A 71 13.52 4.83 1.78
N GLY A 72 12.60 4.05 1.27
CA GLY A 72 12.79 3.27 0.05
C GLY A 72 13.64 2.01 0.22
N ASN A 73 13.94 1.56 1.42
CA ASN A 73 14.58 0.28 1.68
C ASN A 73 13.58 -0.73 2.28
N TRP A 74 13.79 -2.01 1.95
CA TRP A 74 12.98 -3.11 2.48
C TRP A 74 13.45 -3.53 3.86
N TYR A 75 12.50 -3.77 4.75
CA TYR A 75 12.74 -4.27 6.12
C TYR A 75 11.71 -5.37 6.46
N PRO A 76 11.99 -6.29 7.39
CA PRO A 76 10.94 -7.13 7.96
C PRO A 76 9.77 -6.26 8.43
N ALA A 77 8.54 -6.67 8.11
CA ALA A 77 7.33 -5.86 8.35
C ALA A 77 6.90 -5.86 9.83
N VAL A 78 7.83 -5.54 10.72
CA VAL A 78 7.54 -5.29 12.13
C VAL A 78 6.87 -3.92 12.27
N PRO A 79 5.73 -3.79 12.97
CA PRO A 79 5.08 -2.48 13.16
C PRO A 79 6.04 -1.43 13.75
N PRO A 80 5.87 -0.14 13.43
CA PRO A 80 4.87 0.44 12.53
C PRO A 80 5.24 0.28 11.04
N LEU A 81 4.22 0.17 10.16
CA LEU A 81 4.41 -0.03 8.72
C LEU A 81 4.18 1.23 7.87
N THR A 82 3.81 2.34 8.49
CA THR A 82 3.46 3.58 7.78
C THR A 82 4.46 4.70 8.06
N ARG A 83 4.34 5.35 9.19
CA ARG A 83 5.28 6.38 9.68
C ARG A 83 5.84 5.96 11.03
N CYS A 84 6.92 6.59 11.48
CA CYS A 84 7.75 6.15 12.60
C CYS A 84 7.01 5.93 13.93
N HIS A 85 5.93 6.66 14.18
CA HIS A 85 5.19 6.65 15.44
C HIS A 85 3.72 6.25 15.27
N THR A 86 3.38 5.59 14.15
CA THR A 86 2.04 5.03 13.95
C THR A 86 1.89 3.69 14.67
N GLY A 87 0.68 3.16 14.70
CA GLY A 87 0.36 1.92 15.37
C GLY A 87 0.14 0.76 14.40
N LEU A 88 -0.58 -0.25 14.89
CA LEU A 88 -1.01 -1.40 14.13
C LEU A 88 -2.04 -0.99 13.07
N THR A 89 -1.96 -1.57 11.90
CA THR A 89 -2.79 -1.35 10.72
C THR A 89 -3.31 -2.69 10.18
N PRO A 90 -4.38 -2.73 9.38
CA PRO A 90 -4.81 -3.98 8.75
C PRO A 90 -3.74 -4.64 7.89
N VAL A 91 -2.80 -3.84 7.35
CA VAL A 91 -1.69 -4.32 6.50
C VAL A 91 -0.79 -5.31 7.24
N ASP A 92 -0.62 -5.15 8.57
CA ASP A 92 0.19 -6.05 9.40
C ASP A 92 -0.27 -7.52 9.32
N TYR A 93 -1.58 -7.72 9.43
CA TYR A 93 -2.14 -9.08 9.40
C TYR A 93 -2.56 -9.52 8.00
N PHE A 94 -2.71 -8.60 7.07
CA PHE A 94 -2.80 -8.92 5.65
C PHE A 94 -1.56 -9.69 5.18
N GLY A 95 -0.37 -9.12 5.36
CA GLY A 95 0.86 -9.75 4.90
C GLY A 95 1.20 -11.04 5.62
N ARG A 96 0.91 -11.14 6.94
CA ARG A 96 1.10 -12.36 7.73
C ARG A 96 0.27 -13.53 7.19
N ILE A 97 -1.03 -13.29 6.92
CA ILE A 97 -1.92 -14.31 6.34
C ILE A 97 -1.44 -14.74 4.96
N LEU A 98 -0.93 -13.82 4.16
CA LEU A 98 -0.38 -14.18 2.85
C LEU A 98 0.83 -15.12 2.99
N VAL A 99 1.84 -14.78 3.79
CA VAL A 99 3.03 -15.64 3.93
C VAL A 99 2.75 -16.96 4.64
N GLU A 100 1.72 -17.02 5.49
CA GLU A 100 1.27 -18.26 6.14
C GLU A 100 0.65 -19.25 5.13
N ASN A 101 0.05 -18.77 4.04
CA ASN A 101 -0.74 -19.60 3.11
C ASN A 101 -0.17 -19.66 1.68
N LEU A 102 0.77 -18.79 1.33
CA LEU A 102 1.48 -18.85 0.06
C LEU A 102 2.67 -19.82 0.13
N PRO A 103 3.08 -20.41 -1.00
CA PRO A 103 4.30 -21.23 -1.07
C PRO A 103 5.53 -20.54 -0.47
N ASP A 104 6.42 -21.29 0.15
CA ASP A 104 7.63 -20.75 0.81
C ASP A 104 8.55 -19.95 -0.11
N SER A 105 8.47 -20.17 -1.41
CA SER A 105 9.21 -19.41 -2.41
C SER A 105 8.66 -18.00 -2.63
N ILE A 106 7.45 -17.69 -2.15
CA ILE A 106 6.82 -16.39 -2.33
C ILE A 106 7.17 -15.47 -1.16
N ARG A 107 7.68 -14.28 -1.49
CA ARG A 107 7.84 -13.16 -0.56
C ARG A 107 6.70 -12.17 -0.74
N VAL A 108 6.33 -11.49 0.32
CA VAL A 108 5.28 -10.46 0.32
C VAL A 108 5.88 -9.13 0.76
N GLY A 109 5.71 -8.11 -0.04
CA GLY A 109 6.12 -6.74 0.25
C GLY A 109 4.92 -5.81 0.31
N VAL A 110 4.93 -4.86 1.24
CA VAL A 110 3.89 -3.82 1.33
C VAL A 110 4.51 -2.43 1.31
N ILE A 111 3.78 -1.47 0.74
CA ILE A 111 4.08 -0.04 0.78
C ILE A 111 2.84 0.64 1.34
N ASN A 112 2.95 1.35 2.46
CA ASN A 112 1.82 2.04 3.06
C ASN A 112 2.07 3.55 3.12
N VAL A 113 1.26 4.32 2.38
CA VAL A 113 1.25 5.78 2.38
C VAL A 113 -0.14 6.26 2.78
N SER A 114 -0.31 6.61 4.04
CA SER A 114 -1.61 6.98 4.61
C SER A 114 -1.49 8.22 5.47
N VAL A 115 -2.56 9.04 5.50
CA VAL A 115 -2.61 10.32 6.22
C VAL A 115 -3.87 10.36 7.08
N GLY A 116 -3.69 10.37 8.40
CA GLY A 116 -4.80 10.42 9.35
C GLY A 116 -5.77 11.57 9.07
N GLY A 117 -7.08 11.29 9.13
CA GLY A 117 -8.14 12.29 8.96
C GLY A 117 -8.31 12.86 7.54
N CYS A 118 -7.55 12.42 6.55
CA CYS A 118 -7.67 12.95 5.19
C CYS A 118 -8.94 12.47 4.49
N LYS A 119 -9.41 13.27 3.54
CA LYS A 119 -10.37 12.85 2.53
C LYS A 119 -9.66 12.20 1.36
N ILE A 120 -10.42 11.47 0.52
CA ILE A 120 -9.89 10.82 -0.69
C ILE A 120 -9.28 11.83 -1.68
N GLU A 121 -9.74 13.07 -1.66
CA GLU A 121 -9.27 14.18 -2.47
C GLU A 121 -7.76 14.45 -2.32
N LEU A 122 -7.16 14.10 -1.18
CA LEU A 122 -5.70 14.18 -0.98
C LEU A 122 -4.93 13.28 -1.96
N PHE A 123 -5.54 12.19 -2.41
CA PHE A 123 -4.93 11.25 -3.36
C PHE A 123 -5.36 11.48 -4.82
N GLU A 124 -6.25 12.44 -5.08
CA GLU A 124 -6.62 12.81 -6.45
C GLU A 124 -5.47 13.59 -7.12
N LYS A 125 -4.98 13.07 -8.24
CA LYS A 125 -3.81 13.60 -8.95
C LYS A 125 -3.90 15.08 -9.30
N ASP A 126 -5.10 15.53 -9.69
CA ASP A 126 -5.34 16.89 -10.15
C ASP A 126 -5.83 17.83 -9.04
N ASN A 127 -6.50 17.29 -8.01
CA ASN A 127 -7.19 18.07 -6.98
C ASN A 127 -6.42 18.18 -5.65
N TYR A 128 -5.37 17.40 -5.44
CA TYR A 128 -4.67 17.33 -4.16
C TYR A 128 -4.14 18.70 -3.70
N LYS A 129 -3.69 19.57 -4.62
CA LYS A 129 -3.14 20.90 -4.28
C LYS A 129 -4.17 21.76 -3.57
N THR A 130 -5.37 21.87 -4.14
CA THR A 130 -6.48 22.63 -3.52
C THR A 130 -6.85 22.03 -2.15
N TYR A 131 -6.80 20.70 -2.00
CA TYR A 131 -7.02 20.06 -0.71
C TYR A 131 -5.92 20.45 0.30
N VAL A 132 -4.66 20.39 -0.09
CA VAL A 132 -3.51 20.73 0.77
C VAL A 132 -3.54 22.20 1.21
N GLU A 133 -3.91 23.12 0.32
CA GLU A 133 -4.02 24.56 0.65
C GLU A 133 -5.02 24.83 1.79
N THR A 134 -6.00 23.96 1.98
CA THR A 134 -7.04 24.09 3.03
C THR A 134 -6.84 23.12 4.19
N ALA A 135 -5.81 22.28 4.15
CA ALA A 135 -5.55 21.29 5.18
C ALA A 135 -5.08 21.96 6.49
N PRO A 136 -5.51 21.46 7.65
CA PRO A 136 -5.04 21.98 8.94
C PRO A 136 -3.55 21.65 9.17
N GLU A 137 -2.87 22.46 9.96
CA GLU A 137 -1.43 22.34 10.21
C GLU A 137 -0.97 20.94 10.66
N TRP A 138 -1.75 20.31 11.55
CA TRP A 138 -1.44 18.95 12.01
C TRP A 138 -1.43 17.92 10.87
N MET A 139 -2.30 18.09 9.87
CA MET A 139 -2.35 17.23 8.68
C MET A 139 -1.22 17.59 7.71
N LEU A 140 -0.89 18.88 7.56
CA LEU A 140 0.23 19.30 6.72
C LEU A 140 1.56 18.68 7.16
N ASN A 141 1.80 18.51 8.48
CA ASN A 141 2.97 17.82 8.98
C ASN A 141 3.06 16.36 8.49
N MET A 142 1.91 15.67 8.42
CA MET A 142 1.85 14.30 7.88
C MET A 142 2.03 14.28 6.35
N ILE A 143 1.40 15.21 5.65
CA ILE A 143 1.52 15.35 4.19
C ILE A 143 2.96 15.67 3.79
N ASN A 144 3.63 16.57 4.52
CA ASN A 144 5.02 16.95 4.28
C ASN A 144 6.01 15.80 4.48
N ALA A 145 5.70 14.83 5.37
CA ALA A 145 6.50 13.61 5.50
C ALA A 145 6.50 12.76 4.19
N TYR A 146 5.53 13.00 3.31
CA TYR A 146 5.41 12.40 1.99
C TYR A 146 5.72 13.40 0.87
N ASP A 147 6.71 14.27 1.07
CA ASP A 147 7.18 15.28 0.11
C ASP A 147 6.04 16.21 -0.39
N GLY A 148 5.02 16.44 0.44
CA GLY A 148 3.87 17.29 0.15
C GLY A 148 2.82 16.69 -0.81
N ASN A 149 3.05 15.47 -1.31
CA ASN A 149 2.13 14.78 -2.23
C ASN A 149 2.10 13.26 -1.98
N PRO A 150 1.23 12.76 -1.09
CA PRO A 150 1.15 11.34 -0.75
C PRO A 150 0.89 10.43 -1.96
N TYR A 151 0.05 10.85 -2.91
CA TYR A 151 -0.18 10.08 -4.14
C TYR A 151 1.12 9.87 -4.93
N ARG A 152 1.82 10.96 -5.23
CA ARG A 152 3.08 10.89 -5.99
C ARG A 152 4.14 10.09 -5.24
N HIS A 153 4.22 10.26 -3.93
CA HIS A 153 5.12 9.52 -3.07
C HIS A 153 4.88 8.00 -3.14
N LEU A 154 3.61 7.57 -3.09
CA LEU A 154 3.23 6.17 -3.27
C LEU A 154 3.65 5.64 -4.65
N VAL A 155 3.40 6.41 -5.73
CA VAL A 155 3.78 6.04 -7.10
C VAL A 155 5.31 5.89 -7.24
N ASP A 156 6.08 6.81 -6.68
CA ASP A 156 7.55 6.77 -6.78
C ASP A 156 8.15 5.57 -6.02
N LEU A 157 7.62 5.24 -4.84
CA LEU A 157 8.00 4.03 -4.10
C LEU A 157 7.56 2.76 -4.83
N ALA A 158 6.36 2.73 -5.41
CA ALA A 158 5.87 1.60 -6.18
C ALA A 158 6.74 1.34 -7.42
N LYS A 159 7.15 2.38 -8.15
CA LYS A 159 8.10 2.27 -9.28
C LYS A 159 9.46 1.72 -8.85
N LYS A 160 9.91 2.05 -7.64
CA LYS A 160 11.12 1.45 -7.07
C LYS A 160 10.90 -0.04 -6.81
N ALA A 161 9.80 -0.39 -6.17
CA ALA A 161 9.46 -1.78 -5.84
C ALA A 161 9.24 -2.65 -7.08
N GLN A 162 8.68 -2.10 -8.17
CA GLN A 162 8.48 -2.82 -9.43
C GLN A 162 9.79 -3.27 -10.11
N LYS A 163 10.93 -2.70 -9.73
CA LYS A 163 12.25 -3.18 -10.20
C LYS A 163 12.66 -4.49 -9.53
N GLU A 164 12.05 -4.82 -8.40
CA GLU A 164 12.41 -5.94 -7.55
C GLU A 164 11.30 -7.01 -7.49
N GLY A 165 10.02 -6.60 -7.53
CA GLY A 165 8.87 -7.48 -7.39
C GLY A 165 7.68 -7.07 -8.25
N VAL A 166 6.60 -7.85 -8.21
CA VAL A 166 5.38 -7.66 -9.02
C VAL A 166 4.28 -7.08 -8.16
N VAL A 167 3.68 -5.95 -8.55
CA VAL A 167 2.50 -5.42 -7.88
C VAL A 167 1.30 -6.34 -8.13
N LYS A 168 0.66 -6.83 -7.06
CA LYS A 168 -0.41 -7.83 -7.08
C LYS A 168 -1.74 -7.34 -6.52
N GLY A 169 -1.79 -6.15 -5.95
CA GLY A 169 -3.03 -5.59 -5.43
C GLY A 169 -2.84 -4.27 -4.72
N ILE A 170 -3.97 -3.59 -4.50
CA ILE A 170 -4.04 -2.30 -3.82
C ILE A 170 -5.03 -2.41 -2.67
N LEU A 171 -4.63 -1.93 -1.48
CA LEU A 171 -5.44 -1.91 -0.27
C LEU A 171 -5.84 -0.47 0.03
N LEU A 172 -7.11 -0.26 0.29
CA LEU A 172 -7.68 1.04 0.66
C LEU A 172 -8.44 0.90 1.99
N HIS A 173 -8.16 1.80 2.94
CA HIS A 173 -9.06 2.04 4.05
C HIS A 173 -9.22 3.54 4.24
N GLN A 174 -10.31 4.07 3.68
CA GLN A 174 -10.65 5.50 3.69
C GLN A 174 -12.16 5.65 3.49
N GLY A 175 -12.76 6.62 4.14
CA GLY A 175 -14.19 6.90 3.99
C GLY A 175 -14.76 7.71 5.14
N GLU A 176 -14.18 7.63 6.35
CA GLU A 176 -14.68 8.32 7.54
C GLU A 176 -14.80 9.84 7.29
N SER A 177 -13.78 10.44 6.70
CA SER A 177 -13.75 11.88 6.37
C SER A 177 -14.60 12.25 5.14
N ASN A 178 -15.07 11.27 4.39
CA ASN A 178 -16.00 11.41 3.27
C ASN A 178 -17.41 10.86 3.58
N THR A 179 -17.74 10.61 4.85
CA THR A 179 -19.04 10.04 5.23
C THR A 179 -20.20 10.84 4.62
N GLY A 180 -21.07 10.14 3.87
CA GLY A 180 -22.19 10.74 3.16
C GLY A 180 -21.88 11.24 1.74
N ASP A 181 -20.63 11.23 1.29
CA ASP A 181 -20.24 11.63 -0.06
C ASP A 181 -20.59 10.53 -1.08
N LYS A 182 -21.71 10.66 -1.74
CA LYS A 182 -22.17 9.74 -2.80
C LYS A 182 -21.25 9.71 -4.03
N GLN A 183 -20.35 10.69 -4.21
CA GLN A 183 -19.38 10.70 -5.30
C GLN A 183 -18.07 9.98 -4.94
N TRP A 184 -17.90 9.61 -3.66
CA TRP A 184 -16.69 8.93 -3.18
C TRP A 184 -16.29 7.71 -4.03
N PRO A 185 -17.18 6.80 -4.46
CA PRO A 185 -16.78 5.65 -5.29
C PRO A 185 -16.17 6.06 -6.63
N LYS A 186 -16.65 7.16 -7.22
CA LYS A 186 -16.09 7.70 -8.48
C LYS A 186 -14.72 8.35 -8.26
N LYS A 187 -14.54 9.04 -7.13
CA LYS A 187 -13.24 9.62 -6.75
C LYS A 187 -12.21 8.51 -6.53
N VAL A 188 -12.57 7.45 -5.79
CA VAL A 188 -11.72 6.27 -5.61
C VAL A 188 -11.37 5.63 -6.95
N ARG A 189 -12.35 5.49 -7.86
CA ARG A 189 -12.08 5.00 -9.21
C ARG A 189 -11.03 5.84 -9.93
N GLY A 190 -11.14 7.18 -9.89
CA GLY A 190 -10.14 8.06 -10.49
C GLY A 190 -8.74 7.88 -9.91
N VAL A 191 -8.62 7.73 -8.58
CA VAL A 191 -7.33 7.45 -7.93
C VAL A 191 -6.79 6.08 -8.37
N TYR A 192 -7.63 5.05 -8.39
CA TYR A 192 -7.24 3.70 -8.80
C TYR A 192 -6.79 3.65 -10.26
N GLU A 193 -7.56 4.23 -11.19
CA GLU A 193 -7.21 4.31 -12.61
C GLU A 193 -5.89 5.09 -12.83
N ASN A 194 -5.66 6.16 -12.08
CA ASN A 194 -4.39 6.89 -12.10
C ASN A 194 -3.22 6.02 -11.62
N LEU A 195 -3.38 5.24 -10.53
CA LEU A 195 -2.36 4.30 -10.06
C LEU A 195 -2.04 3.24 -11.11
N LEU A 196 -3.07 2.65 -11.74
CA LEU A 196 -2.86 1.68 -12.82
C LEU A 196 -2.07 2.31 -13.97
N SER A 197 -2.47 3.51 -14.41
CA SER A 197 -1.82 4.22 -15.52
C SER A 197 -0.38 4.63 -15.20
N ASP A 198 -0.14 5.22 -14.01
CA ASP A 198 1.19 5.73 -13.64
C ASP A 198 2.21 4.60 -13.37
N LEU A 199 1.73 3.38 -13.08
CA LEU A 199 2.53 2.19 -12.77
C LEU A 199 2.52 1.13 -13.88
N ASP A 200 1.84 1.39 -15.00
CA ASP A 200 1.68 0.45 -16.12
C ASP A 200 1.12 -0.91 -15.65
N LEU A 201 -0.01 -0.85 -14.92
CA LEU A 201 -0.67 -2.01 -14.32
C LEU A 201 -2.00 -2.30 -15.03
N VAL A 202 -2.43 -3.55 -14.95
CA VAL A 202 -3.69 -4.04 -15.55
C VAL A 202 -4.69 -4.34 -14.43
N ALA A 203 -5.92 -3.83 -14.56
CA ALA A 203 -6.94 -3.89 -13.51
C ALA A 203 -7.31 -5.32 -13.09
N GLU A 204 -7.31 -6.26 -14.04
CA GLU A 204 -7.61 -7.67 -13.81
C GLU A 204 -6.53 -8.39 -12.98
N GLU A 205 -5.30 -7.88 -13.00
CA GLU A 205 -4.16 -8.45 -12.28
C GLU A 205 -3.88 -7.76 -10.94
N VAL A 206 -4.45 -6.55 -10.74
CA VAL A 206 -4.18 -5.71 -9.57
C VAL A 206 -5.49 -5.23 -8.95
N PRO A 207 -6.24 -6.10 -8.28
CA PRO A 207 -7.52 -5.76 -7.65
C PRO A 207 -7.37 -4.71 -6.55
N LEU A 208 -8.47 -3.96 -6.31
CA LEU A 208 -8.60 -3.04 -5.20
C LEU A 208 -9.38 -3.70 -4.06
N LEU A 209 -8.79 -3.80 -2.88
CA LEU A 209 -9.46 -4.25 -1.67
C LEU A 209 -9.76 -3.04 -0.78
N ALA A 210 -11.03 -2.77 -0.52
CA ALA A 210 -11.46 -1.62 0.27
C ALA A 210 -12.20 -2.07 1.56
N GLY A 211 -11.69 -1.67 2.73
CA GLY A 211 -12.27 -2.05 4.02
C GLY A 211 -13.40 -1.15 4.44
N GLU A 212 -14.44 -1.76 5.03
CA GLU A 212 -15.53 -1.04 5.67
C GLU A 212 -15.07 -0.26 6.90
N MET A 213 -15.71 0.87 7.13
CA MET A 213 -15.60 1.63 8.39
C MET A 213 -16.11 0.80 9.56
N VAL A 214 -15.77 1.19 10.79
CA VAL A 214 -16.32 0.58 12.01
C VAL A 214 -17.84 0.38 11.86
N SER A 215 -18.31 -0.84 12.09
CA SER A 215 -19.70 -1.20 11.89
C SER A 215 -20.63 -0.52 12.93
N ALA A 216 -21.90 -0.35 12.59
CA ALA A 216 -22.91 0.20 13.51
C ALA A 216 -23.02 -0.66 14.79
N ALA A 217 -22.89 -1.98 14.68
CA ALA A 217 -22.92 -2.91 15.82
C ALA A 217 -21.75 -2.68 16.81
N GLN A 218 -20.64 -2.14 16.33
CA GLN A 218 -19.46 -1.76 17.13
C GLN A 218 -19.47 -0.26 17.51
N GLY A 219 -20.60 0.43 17.35
CA GLY A 219 -20.75 1.85 17.69
C GLY A 219 -20.10 2.80 16.67
N GLY A 220 -19.92 2.37 15.44
CA GLY A 220 -19.25 3.12 14.38
C GLY A 220 -19.97 4.42 14.02
N LYS A 221 -19.33 5.57 14.24
CA LYS A 221 -19.84 6.90 13.88
C LYS A 221 -19.97 7.13 12.39
N CYS A 222 -19.15 6.45 11.61
CA CYS A 222 -19.12 6.54 10.15
C CYS A 222 -19.72 5.30 9.47
N ALA A 223 -20.47 4.45 10.19
CA ALA A 223 -21.02 3.21 9.68
C ALA A 223 -21.94 3.39 8.45
N SER A 224 -22.59 4.55 8.32
CA SER A 224 -23.41 4.89 7.13
C SER A 224 -22.60 4.95 5.84
N MET A 225 -21.29 5.15 5.93
CA MET A 225 -20.38 5.14 4.78
C MET A 225 -20.28 3.76 4.14
N ASN A 226 -20.48 2.68 4.90
CA ASN A 226 -20.39 1.31 4.40
C ASN A 226 -21.41 1.02 3.29
N ALA A 227 -22.60 1.64 3.32
CA ALA A 227 -23.57 1.54 2.24
C ALA A 227 -23.07 2.20 0.93
N ILE A 228 -22.30 3.27 1.02
CA ILE A 228 -21.67 3.94 -0.13
C ILE A 228 -20.50 3.09 -0.64
N LEU A 229 -19.66 2.61 0.27
CA LEU A 229 -18.50 1.76 -0.03
C LEU A 229 -18.93 0.45 -0.72
N ALA A 230 -20.07 -0.14 -0.31
CA ALA A 230 -20.62 -1.34 -0.93
C ALA A 230 -20.94 -1.17 -2.42
N THR A 231 -21.06 0.06 -2.92
CA THR A 231 -21.29 0.33 -4.36
C THR A 231 -19.98 0.37 -5.16
N LEU A 232 -18.82 0.26 -4.52
CA LEU A 232 -17.51 0.36 -5.18
C LEU A 232 -17.32 -0.69 -6.32
N PRO A 233 -17.71 -1.97 -6.16
CA PRO A 233 -17.58 -2.96 -7.23
C PRO A 233 -18.44 -2.64 -8.48
N VAL A 234 -19.46 -1.78 -8.36
CA VAL A 234 -20.26 -1.34 -9.50
C VAL A 234 -19.48 -0.38 -10.41
N VAL A 235 -18.56 0.40 -9.83
CA VAL A 235 -17.76 1.41 -10.57
C VAL A 235 -16.33 0.92 -10.85
N ILE A 236 -15.83 -0.05 -10.08
CA ILE A 236 -14.53 -0.72 -10.25
C ILE A 236 -14.79 -2.23 -10.19
N PRO A 237 -14.95 -2.92 -11.32
CA PRO A 237 -15.29 -4.35 -11.33
C PRO A 237 -14.27 -5.25 -10.61
N SER A 238 -12.99 -4.85 -10.56
CA SER A 238 -11.92 -5.53 -9.81
C SER A 238 -11.84 -5.13 -8.35
N ALA A 239 -12.79 -4.36 -7.82
CA ALA A 239 -12.81 -4.00 -6.40
C ALA A 239 -13.56 -5.04 -5.57
N HIS A 240 -13.04 -5.27 -4.37
CA HIS A 240 -13.63 -6.14 -3.35
C HIS A 240 -13.80 -5.37 -2.04
N VAL A 241 -14.98 -5.47 -1.45
CA VAL A 241 -15.28 -4.87 -0.15
C VAL A 241 -14.93 -5.85 0.96
N ILE A 242 -14.15 -5.39 1.93
CA ILE A 242 -13.72 -6.19 3.08
C ILE A 242 -14.56 -5.80 4.29
N SER A 243 -15.37 -6.73 4.76
CA SER A 243 -16.29 -6.50 5.87
C SER A 243 -15.56 -6.20 7.18
N SER A 244 -16.04 -5.18 7.90
CA SER A 244 -15.64 -4.85 9.27
C SER A 244 -16.54 -5.46 10.34
N GLU A 245 -17.49 -6.30 9.98
CA GLU A 245 -18.39 -6.96 10.93
C GLU A 245 -17.59 -7.66 12.04
N ASP A 246 -17.99 -7.46 13.31
CA ASP A 246 -17.29 -7.98 14.50
C ASP A 246 -15.80 -7.59 14.61
N CYS A 247 -15.31 -6.63 13.87
CA CYS A 247 -14.01 -6.03 14.13
C CYS A 247 -14.17 -5.03 15.29
N GLU A 248 -13.60 -5.39 16.44
CA GLU A 248 -13.70 -4.58 17.66
C GLU A 248 -13.19 -3.16 17.43
N ALA A 249 -13.95 -2.18 17.91
CA ALA A 249 -13.57 -0.77 17.86
C ALA A 249 -13.20 -0.25 19.26
N ILE A 250 -12.42 0.83 19.31
CA ILE A 250 -12.20 1.57 20.54
C ILE A 250 -13.37 2.54 20.79
N SER A 251 -13.41 3.13 21.98
CA SER A 251 -14.56 3.94 22.46
C SER A 251 -14.85 5.20 21.65
N ASP A 252 -13.95 5.62 20.76
CA ASP A 252 -14.17 6.79 19.90
C ASP A 252 -15.17 6.52 18.76
N GLY A 253 -15.45 5.25 18.44
CA GLY A 253 -16.34 4.82 17.37
C GLY A 253 -15.82 5.14 15.97
N LEU A 254 -14.53 5.41 15.82
CA LEU A 254 -13.87 5.71 14.54
C LEU A 254 -12.77 4.69 14.23
N HIS A 255 -12.01 4.28 15.25
CA HIS A 255 -10.83 3.44 15.07
C HIS A 255 -11.07 2.02 15.61
N PHE A 256 -10.45 1.05 14.97
CA PHE A 256 -10.44 -0.32 15.46
C PHE A 256 -9.46 -0.47 16.63
N SER A 257 -9.77 -1.41 17.53
CA SER A 257 -8.79 -1.88 18.52
C SER A 257 -7.67 -2.70 17.83
N ALA A 258 -6.63 -3.05 18.57
CA ALA A 258 -5.60 -3.95 18.06
C ALA A 258 -6.20 -5.30 17.59
N ALA A 259 -7.16 -5.86 18.34
CA ALA A 259 -7.88 -7.07 17.95
C ALA A 259 -8.70 -6.85 16.66
N GLY A 260 -9.36 -5.69 16.54
CA GLY A 260 -10.09 -5.30 15.34
C GLY A 260 -9.20 -5.20 14.11
N TYR A 261 -8.04 -4.55 14.21
CA TYR A 261 -7.08 -4.49 13.09
C TYR A 261 -6.56 -5.85 12.69
N ARG A 262 -6.23 -6.72 13.66
CA ARG A 262 -5.80 -8.10 13.36
C ARG A 262 -6.87 -8.87 12.60
N LYS A 263 -8.14 -8.76 13.03
CA LYS A 263 -9.27 -9.43 12.38
C LYS A 263 -9.51 -8.88 10.98
N LEU A 264 -9.53 -7.56 10.82
CA LEU A 264 -9.74 -6.90 9.54
C LEU A 264 -8.60 -7.24 8.57
N GLY A 265 -7.35 -7.20 9.03
CA GLY A 265 -6.18 -7.56 8.23
C GLY A 265 -6.22 -9.00 7.71
N ARG A 266 -6.65 -9.95 8.56
CA ARG A 266 -6.87 -11.36 8.13
C ARG A 266 -7.92 -11.46 7.03
N ARG A 267 -8.99 -10.67 7.10
CA ARG A 267 -10.04 -10.64 6.05
C ARG A 267 -9.51 -10.11 4.73
N TYR A 268 -8.73 -9.03 4.76
CA TYR A 268 -8.02 -8.55 3.57
C TYR A 268 -7.11 -9.64 2.98
N GLY A 269 -6.33 -10.33 3.83
CA GLY A 269 -5.44 -11.41 3.41
C GLY A 269 -6.19 -12.59 2.80
N ASN A 270 -7.24 -13.08 3.44
CA ASN A 270 -8.06 -14.18 2.95
C ASN A 270 -8.74 -13.85 1.60
N GLN A 271 -9.24 -12.61 1.45
CA GLN A 271 -9.81 -12.18 0.17
C GLN A 271 -8.74 -12.18 -0.93
N MET A 272 -7.54 -11.69 -0.63
CA MET A 272 -6.44 -11.69 -1.61
C MET A 272 -6.00 -13.11 -1.96
N LEU A 273 -5.88 -14.01 -0.99
CA LEU A 273 -5.56 -15.43 -1.25
C LEU A 273 -6.59 -16.05 -2.19
N SER A 274 -7.88 -15.84 -1.94
CA SER A 274 -8.95 -16.33 -2.83
C SER A 274 -8.82 -15.81 -4.26
N ILE A 275 -8.42 -14.52 -4.43
CA ILE A 275 -8.19 -13.93 -5.76
C ILE A 275 -6.96 -14.53 -6.44
N LEU A 276 -5.92 -14.83 -5.66
CA LEU A 276 -4.69 -15.45 -6.15
C LEU A 276 -4.83 -16.95 -6.42
N GLY A 277 -5.96 -17.57 -6.01
CA GLY A 277 -6.24 -19.00 -6.23
C GLY A 277 -5.68 -19.93 -5.16
N TYR A 278 -5.51 -19.43 -3.92
CA TYR A 278 -5.04 -20.18 -2.76
C TYR A 278 -6.11 -20.35 -1.70
#